data_ee64a816755536f0bb8b9e72b496ee72
#
_entry.id   ee64a816755536f0bb8b9e72b496ee72
#
_cell.length_a   1.000
_cell.length_b   1.000
_cell.length_c   1.000
_cell.angle_alpha   90.00
_cell.angle_beta   90.00
_cell.angle_gamma   90.00
#
_symmetry.space_group_name_H-M   'P 1'
#
loop_
_entity.id
_entity.type
_entity.pdbx_description
1 polymer ?
#
loop_
_entity_poly.entity_id
_entity_poly.type
_entity_poly.pdbx_seq_one_letter_code
_entity_poly.pdbx_strand_id
1 'polypeptide(L)'
;KARVADGIREWEVQRPQRGPFGCGFKTYLGDAKHSCSNHCMFCFIDQLPPGMRESLYFKDDDERLSFLFGNYITMTNMQDHEIDRIIKMHISPINISVHTTNPQLRVRMLANKRGGEVLKYLPRLVEGGIAVNCQLVLCRGINDGDELRRTLSDLLELTPMVQSIAAVPCGVTDYRQNLFKQTPYDAETSAAVID
;
A
#
# COMPACT_ATOMS: atom_id res chain seq x y z
N LYS A 1 24.81 -2.75 -15.45
CA LYS A 1 23.84 -2.24 -16.44
C LYS A 1 22.99 -1.16 -15.79
N ALA A 2 22.79 -0.04 -16.43
CA ALA A 2 21.85 0.98 -16.00
C ALA A 2 21.02 1.48 -17.18
N ARG A 3 19.75 1.81 -16.92
CA ARG A 3 18.90 2.47 -17.91
C ARG A 3 19.21 3.97 -17.87
N VAL A 4 19.51 4.55 -19.01
CA VAL A 4 19.72 5.98 -19.22
C VAL A 4 18.71 6.49 -20.24
N ALA A 5 18.65 7.82 -20.46
CA ALA A 5 17.64 8.44 -21.34
C ALA A 5 17.57 7.81 -22.75
N ASP A 6 18.68 7.34 -23.27
CA ASP A 6 18.85 6.77 -24.62
C ASP A 6 18.94 5.22 -24.61
N GLY A 7 18.52 4.54 -23.54
CA GLY A 7 18.48 3.09 -23.51
C GLY A 7 19.20 2.47 -22.31
N ILE A 8 19.60 1.20 -22.45
CA ILE A 8 20.36 0.47 -21.45
C ILE A 8 21.83 0.54 -21.82
N ARG A 9 22.65 1.07 -20.93
CA ARG A 9 24.12 1.05 -21.08
C ARG A 9 24.75 0.13 -20.05
N GLU A 10 25.86 -0.48 -20.45
CA GLU A 10 26.70 -1.31 -19.59
C GLU A 10 28.04 -0.59 -19.41
N TRP A 11 28.50 -0.59 -18.16
CA TRP A 11 29.83 -0.12 -17.81
C TRP A 11 30.54 -1.21 -17.04
N GLU A 12 31.80 -1.42 -17.35
CA GLU A 12 32.70 -2.18 -16.52
C GLU A 12 33.42 -1.23 -15.57
N VAL A 13 33.25 -1.41 -14.28
CA VAL A 13 33.85 -0.55 -13.25
C VAL A 13 34.77 -1.40 -12.40
N GLN A 14 36.06 -1.08 -12.40
CA GLN A 14 37.01 -1.69 -11.49
C GLN A 14 36.91 -1.02 -10.11
N ARG A 15 36.54 -1.79 -9.12
CA ARG A 15 36.46 -1.33 -7.73
C ARG A 15 37.81 -1.48 -7.06
N PRO A 16 38.39 -0.41 -6.45
CA PRO A 16 39.52 -0.57 -5.52
C PRO A 16 39.11 -1.49 -4.37
N GLN A 17 40.02 -2.30 -3.85
CA GLN A 17 39.72 -3.35 -2.85
C GLN A 17 38.96 -2.85 -1.60
N ARG A 18 39.05 -1.56 -1.27
CA ARG A 18 38.30 -0.91 -0.20
C ARG A 18 37.90 0.49 -0.66
N GLY A 19 36.63 0.70 -0.95
CA GLY A 19 36.13 2.01 -1.34
C GLY A 19 34.75 1.98 -2.00
N PRO A 20 34.04 3.11 -2.08
CA PRO A 20 32.75 3.21 -2.76
C PRO A 20 32.93 3.00 -4.27
N PHE A 21 31.86 2.61 -4.96
CA PHE A 21 31.81 2.50 -6.42
C PHE A 21 31.97 3.86 -7.15
N GLY A 22 31.94 4.97 -6.42
CA GLY A 22 31.98 6.31 -7.02
C GLY A 22 30.70 6.71 -7.75
N CYS A 23 29.62 5.93 -7.60
CA CYS A 23 28.32 6.27 -8.16
C CYS A 23 27.51 7.07 -7.15
N GLY A 24 27.06 8.25 -7.56
CA GLY A 24 26.10 9.05 -6.84
C GLY A 24 24.73 9.00 -7.52
N PHE A 25 23.67 8.78 -6.77
CA PHE A 25 22.30 8.86 -7.27
C PHE A 25 21.69 10.20 -6.89
N LYS A 26 20.95 10.82 -7.81
CA LYS A 26 20.27 12.10 -7.55
C LYS A 26 19.13 11.92 -6.52
N THR A 27 18.53 10.74 -6.48
CA THR A 27 17.47 10.38 -5.53
C THR A 27 17.78 9.01 -4.94
N TYR A 28 17.29 8.74 -3.75
CA TYR A 28 17.44 7.44 -3.08
C TYR A 28 16.65 6.31 -3.75
N LEU A 29 15.67 6.62 -4.62
CA LEU A 29 14.92 5.63 -5.38
C LEU A 29 15.53 5.32 -6.76
N GLY A 30 16.41 6.20 -7.26
CA GLY A 30 17.04 6.08 -8.59
C GLY A 30 16.15 6.52 -9.76
N ASP A 31 14.83 6.56 -9.60
CA ASP A 31 13.84 6.99 -10.58
C ASP A 31 12.65 7.74 -9.92
N ALA A 32 11.59 7.99 -10.68
CA ALA A 32 10.40 8.68 -10.17
C ALA A 32 9.62 7.82 -9.17
N LYS A 33 9.01 8.45 -8.17
CA LYS A 33 8.11 7.81 -7.22
C LYS A 33 6.84 7.34 -7.91
N HIS A 34 6.36 6.17 -7.49
CA HIS A 34 5.04 5.68 -7.91
C HIS A 34 3.95 6.38 -7.09
N SER A 35 2.97 6.94 -7.77
CA SER A 35 1.84 7.59 -7.12
C SER A 35 0.58 6.75 -7.20
N CYS A 36 -0.29 6.90 -6.20
CA CYS A 36 -1.57 6.24 -6.13
C CYS A 36 -2.57 6.86 -7.11
N SER A 37 -3.23 6.01 -7.90
CA SER A 37 -4.31 6.40 -8.81
C SER A 37 -5.71 6.13 -8.27
N ASN A 38 -5.84 5.72 -7.01
CA ASN A 38 -7.11 5.40 -6.38
C ASN A 38 -7.89 6.66 -5.96
N HIS A 39 -9.21 6.52 -5.89
CA HIS A 39 -10.13 7.50 -5.32
C HIS A 39 -10.90 6.88 -4.14
N CYS A 40 -10.14 6.42 -3.15
CA CYS A 40 -10.68 5.68 -2.01
C CYS A 40 -11.73 6.51 -1.27
N MET A 41 -12.86 5.87 -0.92
CA MET A 41 -13.92 6.53 -0.16
C MET A 41 -13.47 7.05 1.22
N PHE A 42 -12.31 6.60 1.70
CA PHE A 42 -11.69 6.96 2.98
C PHE A 42 -10.35 7.71 2.82
N CYS A 43 -9.99 8.14 1.60
CA CYS A 43 -8.68 8.75 1.37
C CYS A 43 -8.48 9.98 2.26
N PHE A 44 -7.46 9.94 3.13
CA PHE A 44 -7.16 11.06 4.01
C PHE A 44 -6.51 12.24 3.27
N ILE A 45 -5.82 11.97 2.15
CA ILE A 45 -5.23 13.03 1.31
C ILE A 45 -6.32 13.88 0.65
N ASP A 46 -7.41 13.23 0.17
CA ASP A 46 -8.51 13.92 -0.51
C ASP A 46 -9.33 14.82 0.43
N GLN A 47 -9.16 14.69 1.73
CA GLN A 47 -9.82 15.49 2.75
C GLN A 47 -8.85 16.40 3.52
N LEU A 48 -7.69 16.72 2.95
CA LEU A 48 -6.78 17.73 3.50
C LEU A 48 -7.27 19.13 3.13
N PRO A 49 -7.00 20.14 3.98
CA PRO A 49 -7.32 21.53 3.67
C PRO A 49 -6.61 21.97 2.38
N PRO A 50 -7.27 22.75 1.50
CA PRO A 50 -6.65 23.24 0.27
C PRO A 50 -5.58 24.30 0.57
N GLY A 51 -4.64 24.50 -0.38
CA GLY A 51 -3.64 25.57 -0.32
C GLY A 51 -2.44 25.30 0.61
N MET A 52 -2.26 24.06 1.07
CA MET A 52 -1.08 23.65 1.81
C MET A 52 0.09 23.34 0.86
N ARG A 53 1.29 23.04 1.42
CA ARG A 53 2.46 22.66 0.62
C ARG A 53 2.18 21.43 -0.25
N GLU A 54 2.65 21.42 -1.48
CA GLU A 54 2.40 20.34 -2.47
C GLU A 54 2.75 18.94 -1.97
N SER A 55 3.80 18.81 -1.15
CA SER A 55 4.23 17.51 -0.62
C SER A 55 3.17 16.80 0.24
N LEU A 56 2.19 17.53 0.78
CA LEU A 56 1.08 16.96 1.56
C LEU A 56 0.04 16.25 0.67
N TYR A 57 -0.05 16.64 -0.61
CA TYR A 57 -1.05 16.09 -1.52
C TYR A 57 -0.49 14.94 -2.36
N PHE A 58 0.77 14.55 -2.12
CA PHE A 58 1.35 13.39 -2.79
C PHE A 58 0.70 12.12 -2.26
N LYS A 59 0.00 11.41 -3.14
CA LYS A 59 -0.58 10.09 -2.85
C LYS A 59 0.45 9.02 -3.15
N ASP A 60 1.06 8.49 -2.11
CA ASP A 60 2.06 7.42 -2.23
C ASP A 60 1.42 6.06 -2.49
N ASP A 61 2.02 5.28 -3.40
CA ASP A 61 1.71 3.86 -3.65
C ASP A 61 2.96 3.14 -4.19
N ASP A 62 4.13 3.43 -3.58
CA ASP A 62 5.45 2.97 -4.01
C ASP A 62 5.96 1.87 -3.08
N GLU A 63 6.20 0.68 -3.62
CA GLU A 63 6.66 -0.50 -2.87
C GLU A 63 8.02 -0.27 -2.18
N ARG A 64 8.86 0.60 -2.76
CA ARG A 64 10.17 0.94 -2.19
C ARG A 64 10.02 1.84 -0.96
N LEU A 65 9.04 2.75 -0.99
CA LEU A 65 8.71 3.57 0.17
C LEU A 65 8.03 2.75 1.27
N SER A 66 7.28 1.72 0.90
CA SER A 66 6.77 0.74 1.85
C SER A 66 7.90 0.07 2.63
N PHE A 67 8.91 -0.44 1.95
CA PHE A 67 10.06 -1.09 2.56
C PHE A 67 10.94 -0.12 3.36
N LEU A 68 11.23 1.07 2.80
CA LEU A 68 12.18 2.03 3.39
C LEU A 68 11.59 2.79 4.58
N PHE A 69 10.31 3.12 4.54
CA PHE A 69 9.65 4.04 5.48
C PHE A 69 8.41 3.48 6.16
N GLY A 70 8.00 2.27 5.82
CA GLY A 70 6.81 1.64 6.39
C GLY A 70 5.49 2.14 5.81
N ASN A 71 5.50 2.79 4.65
CA ASN A 71 4.29 3.27 3.99
C ASN A 71 3.42 2.10 3.52
N TYR A 72 2.11 2.23 3.63
CA TYR A 72 1.17 1.22 3.15
C TYR A 72 0.81 1.43 1.69
N ILE A 73 0.94 0.38 0.87
CA ILE A 73 0.61 0.40 -0.56
C ILE A 73 -0.66 -0.38 -0.86
N THR A 74 -1.36 0.01 -1.93
CA THR A 74 -2.57 -0.69 -2.37
C THR A 74 -2.30 -1.79 -3.39
N MET A 75 -1.12 -1.81 -4.00
CA MET A 75 -0.69 -2.65 -5.11
C MET A 75 -1.48 -2.40 -6.43
N THR A 76 -2.42 -1.45 -6.48
CA THR A 76 -3.29 -1.27 -7.66
C THR A 76 -2.57 -0.76 -8.89
N ASN A 77 -1.40 -0.15 -8.72
CA ASN A 77 -0.51 0.30 -9.79
C ASN A 77 0.55 -0.74 -10.18
N MET A 78 0.64 -1.89 -9.48
CA MET A 78 1.66 -2.91 -9.69
C MET A 78 1.27 -3.93 -10.77
N GLN A 79 2.29 -4.52 -11.38
CA GLN A 79 2.20 -5.60 -12.37
C GLN A 79 2.96 -6.85 -11.87
N ASP A 80 2.77 -7.97 -12.56
CA ASP A 80 3.37 -9.25 -12.17
C ASP A 80 4.91 -9.18 -12.05
N HIS A 81 5.59 -8.48 -12.96
CA HIS A 81 7.05 -8.37 -12.95
C HIS A 81 7.58 -7.56 -11.75
N GLU A 82 6.79 -6.66 -11.18
CA GLU A 82 7.15 -5.90 -9.98
C GLU A 82 7.04 -6.78 -8.73
N ILE A 83 6.01 -7.63 -8.68
CA ILE A 83 5.89 -8.66 -7.63
C ILE A 83 7.06 -9.65 -7.71
N ASP A 84 7.42 -10.12 -8.92
CA ASP A 84 8.59 -10.97 -9.13
C ASP A 84 9.89 -10.31 -8.64
N ARG A 85 10.01 -9.00 -8.89
CA ARG A 85 11.16 -8.21 -8.41
C ARG A 85 11.21 -8.14 -6.89
N ILE A 86 10.09 -7.89 -6.22
CA ILE A 86 10.01 -7.85 -4.75
C ILE A 86 10.49 -9.20 -4.18
N ILE A 87 9.96 -10.30 -4.70
CA ILE A 87 10.31 -11.65 -4.27
C ILE A 87 11.80 -11.93 -4.52
N LYS A 88 12.28 -11.69 -5.75
CA LYS A 88 13.67 -11.95 -6.15
C LYS A 88 14.68 -11.14 -5.34
N MET A 89 14.36 -9.90 -5.02
CA MET A 89 15.22 -8.99 -4.23
C MET A 89 15.02 -9.14 -2.73
N HIS A 90 14.07 -9.96 -2.31
CA HIS A 90 13.70 -10.17 -0.91
C HIS A 90 13.39 -8.86 -0.17
N ILE A 91 12.58 -8.00 -0.82
CA ILE A 91 12.14 -6.73 -0.25
C ILE A 91 11.05 -7.03 0.79
N SER A 92 11.45 -7.12 2.04
CA SER A 92 10.62 -7.59 3.15
C SER A 92 10.97 -6.84 4.45
N PRO A 93 10.00 -6.44 5.28
CA PRO A 93 8.55 -6.58 5.07
C PRO A 93 7.97 -5.59 4.06
N ILE A 94 6.76 -5.89 3.55
CA ILE A 94 5.93 -4.98 2.77
C ILE A 94 4.66 -4.66 3.56
N ASN A 95 4.28 -3.39 3.59
CA ASN A 95 3.06 -2.93 4.25
C ASN A 95 1.94 -2.73 3.20
N ILE A 96 0.82 -3.43 3.36
CA ILE A 96 -0.25 -3.49 2.35
C ILE A 96 -1.56 -2.98 2.92
N SER A 97 -2.14 -1.99 2.22
CA SER A 97 -3.50 -1.50 2.42
C SER A 97 -4.51 -2.49 1.82
N VAL A 98 -4.98 -3.43 2.64
CA VAL A 98 -5.92 -4.49 2.22
C VAL A 98 -7.36 -4.00 2.26
N HIS A 99 -7.80 -3.48 3.39
CA HIS A 99 -9.15 -2.97 3.74
C HIS A 99 -10.24 -4.04 3.74
N THR A 100 -10.25 -4.96 2.80
CA THR A 100 -11.11 -6.14 2.71
C THR A 100 -10.51 -7.15 1.71
N THR A 101 -10.73 -8.44 1.94
CA THR A 101 -10.40 -9.53 1.02
C THR A 101 -11.51 -9.80 0.00
N ASN A 102 -12.68 -9.16 0.15
CA ASN A 102 -13.76 -9.21 -0.83
C ASN A 102 -13.40 -8.38 -2.06
N PRO A 103 -13.18 -9.00 -3.26
CA PRO A 103 -12.71 -8.27 -4.43
C PRO A 103 -13.68 -7.18 -4.90
N GLN A 104 -14.98 -7.45 -4.86
CA GLN A 104 -16.00 -6.51 -5.31
C GLN A 104 -16.11 -5.30 -4.37
N LEU A 105 -16.08 -5.57 -3.06
CA LEU A 105 -16.09 -4.51 -2.07
C LEU A 105 -14.82 -3.67 -2.15
N ARG A 106 -13.66 -4.30 -2.35
CA ARG A 106 -12.38 -3.59 -2.47
C ARG A 106 -12.36 -2.67 -3.69
N VAL A 107 -12.88 -3.11 -4.85
CA VAL A 107 -13.07 -2.26 -6.04
C VAL A 107 -13.91 -1.02 -5.71
N ARG A 108 -15.01 -1.21 -4.99
CA ARG A 108 -15.89 -0.11 -4.55
C ARG A 108 -15.18 0.83 -3.57
N MET A 109 -14.47 0.29 -2.58
CA MET A 109 -13.79 1.09 -1.54
C MET A 109 -12.65 1.92 -2.10
N LEU A 110 -11.87 1.38 -3.05
CA LEU A 110 -10.74 2.06 -3.69
C LEU A 110 -11.15 2.90 -4.90
N ALA A 111 -12.39 2.76 -5.38
CA ALA A 111 -12.90 3.30 -6.65
C ALA A 111 -11.92 2.97 -7.82
N ASN A 112 -11.38 1.76 -7.83
CA ASN A 112 -10.41 1.28 -8.82
C ASN A 112 -10.73 -0.16 -9.22
N LYS A 113 -10.94 -0.40 -10.52
CA LYS A 113 -11.28 -1.73 -11.06
C LYS A 113 -10.23 -2.80 -10.72
N ARG A 114 -8.95 -2.42 -10.64
CA ARG A 114 -7.86 -3.33 -10.27
C ARG A 114 -7.85 -3.70 -8.80
N GLY A 115 -8.61 -2.99 -7.95
CA GLY A 115 -8.62 -3.21 -6.50
C GLY A 115 -8.90 -4.67 -6.08
N GLY A 116 -9.80 -5.34 -6.79
CA GLY A 116 -10.11 -6.76 -6.54
C GLY A 116 -9.07 -7.72 -7.14
N GLU A 117 -8.60 -7.43 -8.36
CA GLU A 117 -7.66 -8.30 -9.08
C GLU A 117 -6.31 -8.46 -8.35
N VAL A 118 -5.78 -7.37 -7.80
CA VAL A 118 -4.45 -7.37 -7.17
C VAL A 118 -4.40 -8.10 -5.82
N LEU A 119 -5.53 -8.50 -5.25
CA LEU A 119 -5.56 -9.35 -4.06
C LEU A 119 -4.83 -10.68 -4.28
N LYS A 120 -4.76 -11.18 -5.52
CA LYS A 120 -3.97 -12.38 -5.89
C LYS A 120 -2.48 -12.25 -5.57
N TYR A 121 -1.96 -11.04 -5.39
CA TYR A 121 -0.56 -10.80 -5.08
C TYR A 121 -0.21 -11.09 -3.62
N LEU A 122 -1.19 -11.02 -2.70
CA LEU A 122 -0.96 -11.33 -1.29
C LEU A 122 -0.42 -12.75 -1.07
N PRO A 123 -1.13 -13.82 -1.46
CA PRO A 123 -0.61 -15.18 -1.31
C PRO A 123 0.71 -15.38 -2.07
N ARG A 124 0.87 -14.77 -3.25
CA ARG A 124 2.10 -14.88 -4.03
C ARG A 124 3.32 -14.28 -3.33
N LEU A 125 3.16 -13.14 -2.65
CA LEU A 125 4.22 -12.54 -1.83
C LEU A 125 4.58 -13.45 -0.65
N VAL A 126 3.58 -13.96 0.05
CA VAL A 126 3.73 -14.86 1.20
C VAL A 126 4.43 -16.16 0.79
N GLU A 127 4.01 -16.81 -0.31
CA GLU A 127 4.67 -17.99 -0.89
C GLU A 127 6.10 -17.70 -1.32
N GLY A 128 6.36 -16.47 -1.77
CA GLY A 128 7.71 -15.98 -2.10
C GLY A 128 8.58 -15.64 -0.88
N GLY A 129 8.10 -15.88 0.34
CA GLY A 129 8.85 -15.65 1.59
C GLY A 129 8.90 -14.18 2.02
N ILE A 130 7.97 -13.34 1.52
CA ILE A 130 7.89 -11.92 1.90
C ILE A 130 6.94 -11.76 3.09
N ALA A 131 7.46 -11.19 4.17
CA ALA A 131 6.65 -10.80 5.32
C ALA A 131 5.74 -9.61 4.97
N VAL A 132 4.50 -9.65 5.43
CA VAL A 132 3.47 -8.66 5.11
C VAL A 132 2.86 -8.10 6.38
N ASN A 133 2.72 -6.78 6.46
CA ASN A 133 1.89 -6.09 7.44
C ASN A 133 0.65 -5.55 6.72
N CYS A 134 -0.54 -5.91 7.21
CA CYS A 134 -1.80 -5.52 6.60
C CYS A 134 -2.45 -4.35 7.34
N GLN A 135 -3.05 -3.42 6.60
CA GLN A 135 -3.87 -2.36 7.17
C GLN A 135 -5.30 -2.44 6.63
N LEU A 136 -6.26 -2.34 7.54
CA LEU A 136 -7.68 -2.26 7.28
C LEU A 136 -8.21 -0.90 7.75
N VAL A 137 -8.52 0.01 6.84
CA VAL A 137 -9.25 1.23 7.19
C VAL A 137 -10.73 0.86 7.29
N LEU A 138 -11.27 0.89 8.49
CA LEU A 138 -12.65 0.51 8.78
C LEU A 138 -13.60 1.69 8.48
N CYS A 139 -14.54 1.44 7.59
CA CYS A 139 -15.63 2.34 7.23
C CYS A 139 -16.92 1.76 7.79
N ARG A 140 -17.51 2.41 8.79
CA ARG A 140 -18.70 1.94 9.50
C ARG A 140 -19.84 1.55 8.55
N GLY A 141 -20.34 0.34 8.70
CA GLY A 141 -21.41 -0.26 7.87
C GLY A 141 -20.96 -0.63 6.46
N ILE A 142 -19.67 -0.72 6.18
CA ILE A 142 -19.11 -1.06 4.85
C ILE A 142 -18.24 -2.29 4.91
N ASN A 143 -17.15 -2.25 5.68
CA ASN A 143 -16.19 -3.35 5.82
C ASN A 143 -15.93 -3.75 7.28
N ASP A 144 -16.83 -3.42 8.17
CA ASP A 144 -16.91 -3.90 9.56
C ASP A 144 -17.80 -5.15 9.68
N GLY A 145 -18.10 -5.58 10.90
CA GLY A 145 -18.95 -6.72 11.18
C GLY A 145 -18.48 -8.01 10.49
N ASP A 146 -19.38 -8.68 9.78
CA ASP A 146 -19.10 -9.97 9.12
C ASP A 146 -18.04 -9.85 8.02
N GLU A 147 -17.96 -8.70 7.33
CA GLU A 147 -16.93 -8.46 6.32
C GLU A 147 -15.56 -8.34 6.96
N LEU A 148 -15.44 -7.73 8.14
CA LEU A 148 -14.20 -7.69 8.91
C LEU A 148 -13.80 -9.08 9.37
N ARG A 149 -14.74 -9.87 9.94
CA ARG A 149 -14.49 -11.26 10.38
C ARG A 149 -13.98 -12.12 9.24
N ARG A 150 -14.61 -12.03 8.07
CA ARG A 150 -14.17 -12.70 6.85
C ARG A 150 -12.73 -12.28 6.47
N THR A 151 -12.48 -10.98 6.40
CA THR A 151 -11.17 -10.45 6.03
C THR A 151 -10.07 -10.91 6.99
N LEU A 152 -10.34 -10.91 8.29
CA LEU A 152 -9.41 -11.40 9.30
C LEU A 152 -9.15 -12.90 9.14
N SER A 153 -10.20 -13.70 8.90
CA SER A 153 -10.06 -15.14 8.65
C SER A 153 -9.18 -15.44 7.45
N ASP A 154 -9.45 -14.78 6.32
CA ASP A 154 -8.66 -14.95 5.07
C ASP A 154 -7.18 -14.56 5.25
N LEU A 155 -6.92 -13.50 6.01
CA LEU A 155 -5.54 -13.04 6.27
C LEU A 155 -4.81 -13.94 7.26
N LEU A 156 -5.50 -14.54 8.23
CA LEU A 156 -4.93 -15.48 9.17
C LEU A 156 -4.46 -16.77 8.51
N GLU A 157 -5.07 -17.19 7.39
CA GLU A 157 -4.61 -18.32 6.60
C GLU A 157 -3.20 -18.10 6.01
N LEU A 158 -2.76 -16.84 5.89
CA LEU A 158 -1.45 -16.46 5.37
C LEU A 158 -0.38 -16.32 6.46
N THR A 159 -0.68 -16.67 7.71
CA THR A 159 0.31 -16.68 8.79
C THR A 159 1.30 -17.85 8.61
N PRO A 160 2.57 -17.73 9.06
CA PRO A 160 3.14 -16.62 9.84
C PRO A 160 3.68 -15.43 9.04
N MET A 161 3.54 -15.44 7.71
CA MET A 161 4.10 -14.37 6.87
C MET A 161 3.29 -13.07 6.97
N VAL A 162 1.98 -13.12 7.21
CA VAL A 162 1.21 -11.97 7.70
C VAL A 162 1.55 -11.77 9.18
N GLN A 163 2.39 -10.77 9.45
CA GLN A 163 2.95 -10.53 10.79
C GLN A 163 2.05 -9.63 11.64
N SER A 164 1.31 -8.74 11.01
CA SER A 164 0.39 -7.83 11.72
C SER A 164 -0.80 -7.44 10.84
N ILE A 165 -1.92 -7.21 11.51
CA ILE A 165 -3.14 -6.65 10.89
C ILE A 165 -3.56 -5.46 11.75
N ALA A 166 -3.41 -4.25 11.21
CA ALA A 166 -3.82 -3.02 11.86
C ALA A 166 -5.21 -2.60 11.37
N ALA A 167 -6.22 -2.71 12.20
CA ALA A 167 -7.56 -2.19 11.94
C ALA A 167 -7.69 -0.78 12.51
N VAL A 168 -7.92 0.22 11.66
CA VAL A 168 -7.99 1.62 12.04
C VAL A 168 -9.30 2.25 11.58
N PRO A 169 -10.00 3.03 12.40
CA PRO A 169 -11.23 3.69 11.98
C PRO A 169 -10.95 4.74 10.91
N CYS A 170 -11.87 4.89 9.95
CA CYS A 170 -11.80 5.95 8.96
C CYS A 170 -11.87 7.32 9.63
N GLY A 171 -10.80 8.12 9.46
CA GLY A 171 -10.78 9.50 9.91
C GLY A 171 -11.68 10.40 9.04
N VAL A 172 -12.35 11.35 9.66
CA VAL A 172 -13.26 12.30 8.99
C VAL A 172 -12.84 13.72 9.35
N THR A 173 -12.73 14.59 8.33
CA THR A 173 -12.43 16.03 8.51
C THR A 173 -13.55 16.90 7.94
N ASP A 174 -13.52 18.20 8.26
CA ASP A 174 -14.46 19.18 7.73
C ASP A 174 -14.25 19.49 6.23
N TYR A 175 -13.17 18.97 5.63
CA TYR A 175 -12.81 19.21 4.23
C TYR A 175 -13.28 18.08 3.29
N ARG A 176 -14.36 17.38 3.66
CA ARG A 176 -14.93 16.27 2.87
C ARG A 176 -16.04 16.68 1.90
N GLN A 177 -16.06 17.91 1.45
CA GLN A 177 -17.05 18.35 0.45
C GLN A 177 -16.92 17.52 -0.82
N ASN A 178 -18.06 17.03 -1.32
CA ASN A 178 -18.16 16.19 -2.52
C ASN A 178 -17.46 14.81 -2.45
N LEU A 179 -16.99 14.40 -1.27
CA LEU A 179 -16.47 13.06 -1.05
C LEU A 179 -17.56 12.11 -0.53
N PHE A 180 -17.30 10.79 -0.62
CA PHE A 180 -18.19 9.79 -0.07
C PHE A 180 -18.51 10.08 1.40
N LYS A 181 -19.80 10.12 1.74
CA LYS A 181 -20.24 10.42 3.12
C LYS A 181 -19.89 9.26 4.04
N GLN A 182 -18.99 9.49 4.98
CA GLN A 182 -18.61 8.54 6.03
C GLN A 182 -19.42 8.80 7.30
N THR A 183 -19.74 7.73 8.00
CA THR A 183 -20.33 7.80 9.35
C THR A 183 -19.22 7.46 10.36
N PRO A 184 -18.81 8.38 11.22
CA PRO A 184 -17.81 8.08 12.25
C PRO A 184 -18.27 6.99 13.20
N TYR A 185 -17.33 6.27 13.80
CA TYR A 185 -17.61 5.39 14.92
C TYR A 185 -17.92 6.21 16.17
N ASP A 186 -18.91 5.79 16.93
CA ASP A 186 -19.19 6.22 18.29
C ASP A 186 -18.74 5.16 19.31
N ALA A 187 -18.94 5.40 20.58
CA ALA A 187 -18.50 4.49 21.64
C ALA A 187 -19.14 3.09 21.51
N GLU A 188 -20.42 3.03 21.20
CA GLU A 188 -21.16 1.76 21.06
C GLU A 188 -20.69 0.95 19.86
N THR A 189 -20.59 1.59 18.71
CA THR A 189 -20.13 0.92 17.49
C THR A 189 -18.64 0.60 17.50
N SER A 190 -17.83 1.38 18.23
CA SER A 190 -16.42 1.02 18.46
C SER A 190 -16.31 -0.23 19.34
N ALA A 191 -17.09 -0.33 20.41
CA ALA A 191 -17.14 -1.53 21.26
C ALA A 191 -17.54 -2.77 20.45
N ALA A 192 -18.58 -2.66 19.61
CA ALA A 192 -19.03 -3.76 18.75
C ALA A 192 -18.01 -4.25 17.70
N VAL A 193 -16.99 -3.46 17.41
CA VAL A 193 -15.86 -3.88 16.53
C VAL A 193 -14.77 -4.58 17.33
N ILE A 194 -14.60 -4.22 18.61
CA ILE A 194 -13.54 -4.75 19.48
C ILE A 194 -13.95 -6.12 20.05
N ASP A 195 -15.24 -6.32 20.36
CA ASP A 195 -15.82 -7.55 20.91
C ASP A 195 -15.97 -8.63 19.82
#